data_57519d032378cdd15ab2235213790080
#
_entry.id   57519d032378cdd15ab2235213790080
#
_cell.length_a   1.000
_cell.length_b   1.000
_cell.length_c   1.000
_cell.angle_alpha   90.00
_cell.angle_beta   90.00
_cell.angle_gamma   90.00
#
_symmetry.space_group_name_H-M   'P 1'
#
loop_
_entity.id
_entity.type
_entity.pdbx_description
1 polymer ?
#
loop_
_entity_poly.entity_id
_entity_poly.type
_entity_poly.pdbx_seq_one_letter_code
_entity_poly.pdbx_strand_id
1 'polypeptide(L)'
;MTLSDNLDSQADTRADGAKPAELVAYETLDDGRIARIWLNRPETHNAQNRTLLVQLEEAFCRAEADDDVRVVILAARGKNFSAGHDLGSEEAMLERKPGPAQHPTFRSHGATRDAVMEKLYLQEWHFYFQNTCRWRDLRKITIAQVQGNAISAGLMLIWACDLIVAADNAKFSDVVAVRLGMPGVEYYAHPWEFGPRKAKELLLTGDSLDADEAYRLGMVSKVFPAAELEDKTLEFARRIAERPTMAALLVKDSVNAASDAMGFTEALRHAFHVHELGHAHWAAHNQNRYPVGLPPDVEDWRTAKPTRVARRDTP
;
A
#
# COMPACT_ATOMS: atom_id res chain seq x y z
N MET A 1 32.23 -0.85 -31.48
CA MET A 1 30.81 -0.55 -31.52
C MET A 1 30.26 -1.07 -30.22
N THR A 2 30.14 -0.21 -29.24
CA THR A 2 29.77 -0.54 -27.86
C THR A 2 28.25 -0.41 -27.68
N LEU A 3 27.69 -1.27 -26.86
CA LEU A 3 26.25 -1.39 -26.57
C LEU A 3 25.60 -0.15 -25.91
N SER A 4 26.31 1.00 -25.90
CA SER A 4 25.84 2.24 -25.27
C SER A 4 25.09 3.20 -26.18
N ASP A 5 25.05 2.97 -27.49
CA ASP A 5 24.57 3.99 -28.43
C ASP A 5 23.11 3.84 -28.90
N ASN A 6 22.31 2.95 -28.28
CA ASN A 6 20.93 2.69 -28.71
C ASN A 6 19.85 2.93 -27.64
N LEU A 7 20.15 3.65 -26.57
CA LEU A 7 19.16 3.91 -25.51
C LEU A 7 18.48 5.29 -25.56
N ASP A 8 18.91 6.16 -26.47
CA ASP A 8 18.47 7.58 -26.50
C ASP A 8 17.43 7.97 -27.56
N SER A 9 16.77 7.04 -28.23
CA SER A 9 15.86 7.41 -29.33
C SER A 9 14.42 6.89 -29.26
N GLN A 10 13.88 6.66 -28.07
CA GLN A 10 12.42 6.61 -27.92
C GLN A 10 11.97 7.73 -26.97
N ALA A 11 11.94 8.93 -27.53
CA ALA A 11 11.35 10.09 -26.90
C ALA A 11 9.89 9.82 -26.55
N ASP A 12 9.60 10.00 -25.27
CA ASP A 12 8.30 10.05 -24.63
C ASP A 12 7.37 11.02 -25.39
N THR A 13 6.45 10.51 -26.20
CA THR A 13 5.36 11.32 -26.76
C THR A 13 4.28 11.47 -25.70
N ARG A 14 4.55 12.22 -24.63
CA ARG A 14 3.50 12.82 -23.81
C ARG A 14 2.92 13.99 -24.59
N ALA A 15 1.68 13.87 -24.97
CA ALA A 15 0.87 15.02 -25.30
C ALA A 15 0.77 15.91 -24.05
N ASP A 16 1.08 17.19 -24.23
CA ASP A 16 1.01 18.30 -23.27
C ASP A 16 1.88 18.22 -22.01
N GLY A 17 2.76 19.21 -21.86
CA GLY A 17 3.70 19.43 -20.76
C GLY A 17 3.06 19.75 -19.40
N ALA A 18 1.97 19.10 -19.02
CA ALA A 18 1.40 19.17 -17.68
C ALA A 18 2.28 18.36 -16.71
N LYS A 19 2.82 19.05 -15.70
CA LYS A 19 3.53 18.40 -14.58
C LYS A 19 2.60 17.34 -13.96
N PRO A 20 3.08 16.12 -13.69
CA PRO A 20 2.26 15.11 -13.01
C PRO A 20 1.66 15.66 -11.72
N ALA A 21 0.41 15.32 -11.40
CA ALA A 21 -0.20 15.72 -10.15
C ALA A 21 0.66 15.26 -8.97
N GLU A 22 0.82 16.12 -7.97
CA GLU A 22 1.55 15.79 -6.75
C GLU A 22 0.63 15.00 -5.81
N LEU A 23 0.65 13.66 -5.96
CA LEU A 23 -0.17 12.74 -5.18
C LEU A 23 0.47 12.37 -3.84
N VAL A 24 1.76 12.69 -3.67
CA VAL A 24 2.52 12.55 -2.44
C VAL A 24 3.26 13.85 -2.16
N ALA A 25 3.04 14.43 -0.99
CA ALA A 25 3.78 15.61 -0.55
C ALA A 25 4.83 15.22 0.49
N TYR A 26 5.91 15.98 0.55
CA TYR A 26 7.05 15.73 1.44
C TYR A 26 7.45 17.01 2.15
N GLU A 27 7.59 16.94 3.47
CA GLU A 27 8.12 18.03 4.28
C GLU A 27 9.13 17.52 5.29
N THR A 28 10.03 18.41 5.75
CA THR A 28 10.95 18.16 6.85
C THR A 28 10.58 19.02 8.04
N LEU A 29 10.66 18.44 9.23
CA LEU A 29 10.30 19.04 10.49
C LEU A 29 11.47 18.90 11.48
N ASP A 30 11.44 19.67 12.56
CA ASP A 30 12.36 19.52 13.68
C ASP A 30 13.84 19.63 13.24
N ASP A 31 14.17 20.71 12.52
CA ASP A 31 15.51 20.98 11.96
C ASP A 31 16.03 19.84 11.05
N GLY A 32 15.12 19.25 10.25
CA GLY A 32 15.45 18.19 9.29
C GLY A 32 15.42 16.76 9.85
N ARG A 33 15.33 16.59 11.18
CA ARG A 33 15.40 15.26 11.82
C ARG A 33 14.18 14.38 11.59
N ILE A 34 13.06 14.96 11.20
CA ILE A 34 11.81 14.24 10.94
C ILE A 34 11.35 14.56 9.52
N ALA A 35 11.21 13.55 8.69
CA ALA A 35 10.51 13.65 7.41
C ALA A 35 9.04 13.30 7.61
N ARG A 36 8.14 14.05 6.98
CA ARG A 36 6.72 13.68 6.90
C ARG A 36 6.33 13.54 5.44
N ILE A 37 5.79 12.38 5.12
CA ILE A 37 5.29 12.00 3.81
C ILE A 37 3.76 11.98 3.89
N TRP A 38 3.09 12.76 3.03
CA TRP A 38 1.65 12.85 2.99
C TRP A 38 1.10 12.12 1.77
N LEU A 39 0.18 11.19 1.97
CA LEU A 39 -0.74 10.78 0.91
C LEU A 39 -1.63 11.99 0.61
N ASN A 40 -1.61 12.49 -0.60
CA ASN A 40 -2.21 13.75 -0.99
C ASN A 40 -3.20 13.62 -2.16
N ARG A 41 -4.13 12.67 -2.01
CA ARG A 41 -5.22 12.41 -2.96
C ARG A 41 -6.56 12.27 -2.20
N PRO A 42 -6.93 13.28 -1.36
CA PRO A 42 -8.06 13.17 -0.44
C PRO A 42 -9.42 13.03 -1.12
N GLU A 43 -9.58 13.53 -2.35
CA GLU A 43 -10.80 13.45 -3.16
C GLU A 43 -11.19 12.00 -3.52
N THR A 44 -10.22 11.10 -3.60
CA THR A 44 -10.43 9.66 -3.78
C THR A 44 -10.13 8.86 -2.52
N HIS A 45 -10.13 9.51 -1.35
CA HIS A 45 -9.77 8.89 -0.07
C HIS A 45 -8.38 8.23 -0.08
N ASN A 46 -7.43 8.85 -0.77
CA ASN A 46 -6.06 8.36 -0.94
C ASN A 46 -6.00 6.94 -1.51
N ALA A 47 -6.88 6.63 -2.46
CA ALA A 47 -6.82 5.40 -3.23
C ALA A 47 -5.51 5.35 -4.02
N GLN A 48 -4.85 4.19 -3.99
CA GLN A 48 -3.48 4.00 -4.46
C GLN A 48 -3.48 3.57 -5.92
N ASN A 49 -3.21 4.51 -6.82
CA ASN A 49 -2.86 4.21 -8.20
C ASN A 49 -1.32 4.07 -8.34
N ARG A 50 -0.84 3.64 -9.50
CA ARG A 50 0.60 3.44 -9.75
C ARG A 50 1.40 4.74 -9.56
N THR A 51 0.88 5.87 -10.02
CA THR A 51 1.56 7.17 -9.89
C THR A 51 1.77 7.52 -8.42
N LEU A 52 0.76 7.32 -7.56
CA LEU A 52 0.90 7.53 -6.11
C LEU A 52 1.97 6.61 -5.52
N LEU A 53 1.98 5.33 -5.88
CA LEU A 53 2.95 4.37 -5.35
C LEU A 53 4.38 4.67 -5.80
N VAL A 54 4.58 5.15 -7.04
CA VAL A 54 5.90 5.59 -7.54
C VAL A 54 6.37 6.82 -6.76
N GLN A 55 5.52 7.84 -6.59
CA GLN A 55 5.87 9.03 -5.82
C GLN A 55 6.12 8.71 -4.34
N LEU A 56 5.38 7.75 -3.78
CA LEU A 56 5.58 7.29 -2.41
C LEU A 56 6.94 6.59 -2.24
N GLU A 57 7.32 5.73 -3.18
CA GLU A 57 8.65 5.11 -3.21
C GLU A 57 9.76 6.17 -3.31
N GLU A 58 9.60 7.14 -4.21
CA GLU A 58 10.55 8.26 -4.34
C GLU A 58 10.69 9.05 -3.04
N ALA A 59 9.57 9.30 -2.33
CA ALA A 59 9.57 10.00 -1.06
C ALA A 59 10.27 9.20 0.06
N PHE A 60 10.04 7.90 0.15
CA PHE A 60 10.75 7.04 1.09
C PHE A 60 12.25 6.96 0.77
N CYS A 61 12.64 6.78 -0.49
CA CYS A 61 14.03 6.79 -0.91
C CYS A 61 14.71 8.14 -0.62
N ARG A 62 14.02 9.26 -0.81
CA ARG A 62 14.51 10.59 -0.45
C ARG A 62 14.76 10.68 1.05
N ALA A 63 13.82 10.25 1.89
CA ALA A 63 13.99 10.27 3.34
C ALA A 63 15.11 9.34 3.80
N GLU A 64 15.29 8.19 3.15
CA GLU A 64 16.36 7.24 3.47
C GLU A 64 17.74 7.81 3.14
N ALA A 65 17.87 8.48 2.00
CA ALA A 65 19.13 9.08 1.53
C ALA A 65 19.54 10.36 2.29
N ASP A 66 18.65 10.94 3.07
CA ASP A 66 18.91 12.16 3.84
C ASP A 66 19.53 11.80 5.21
N ASP A 67 20.79 12.17 5.44
CA ASP A 67 21.53 11.85 6.66
C ASP A 67 20.97 12.53 7.91
N ASP A 68 20.29 13.67 7.77
CA ASP A 68 19.68 14.40 8.89
C ASP A 68 18.39 13.76 9.37
N VAL A 69 17.65 13.09 8.47
CA VAL A 69 16.38 12.41 8.80
C VAL A 69 16.64 11.19 9.67
N ARG A 70 15.97 11.10 10.80
CA ARG A 70 16.02 9.99 11.76
C ARG A 70 14.71 9.21 11.84
N VAL A 71 13.60 9.93 11.66
CA VAL A 71 12.25 9.37 11.73
C VAL A 71 11.45 9.81 10.51
N VAL A 72 10.67 8.90 9.95
CA VAL A 72 9.74 9.18 8.86
C VAL A 72 8.31 8.98 9.36
N ILE A 73 7.46 9.99 9.20
CA ILE A 73 6.02 9.89 9.47
C ILE A 73 5.30 9.73 8.13
N LEU A 74 4.59 8.63 7.94
CA LEU A 74 3.65 8.46 6.84
C LEU A 74 2.27 8.89 7.30
N ALA A 75 1.75 9.95 6.73
CA ALA A 75 0.46 10.56 7.06
C ALA A 75 -0.44 10.68 5.82
N ALA A 76 -1.67 11.10 6.00
CA ALA A 76 -2.62 11.26 4.90
C ALA A 76 -3.42 12.56 5.03
N ARG A 77 -3.63 13.25 3.91
CA ARG A 77 -4.53 14.40 3.84
C ARG A 77 -5.99 13.95 3.77
N GLY A 78 -6.88 14.73 4.33
CA GLY A 78 -8.31 14.51 4.27
C GLY A 78 -8.88 13.60 5.36
N LYS A 79 -10.08 13.09 5.13
CA LYS A 79 -10.87 12.37 6.15
C LYS A 79 -10.35 10.96 6.46
N ASN A 80 -9.80 10.28 5.47
CA ASN A 80 -9.39 8.88 5.56
C ASN A 80 -7.89 8.73 5.28
N PHE A 81 -7.27 7.74 5.90
CA PHE A 81 -5.88 7.42 5.62
C PHE A 81 -5.72 6.89 4.18
N SER A 82 -6.37 5.76 3.85
CA SER A 82 -6.38 5.24 2.48
C SER A 82 -7.52 4.24 2.27
N ALA A 83 -8.17 4.33 1.12
CA ALA A 83 -9.21 3.39 0.68
C ALA A 83 -8.63 2.10 0.05
N GLY A 84 -7.31 1.94 0.01
CA GLY A 84 -6.64 0.82 -0.65
C GLY A 84 -6.33 1.09 -2.11
N HIS A 85 -6.13 0.03 -2.90
CA HIS A 85 -5.83 0.16 -4.32
C HIS A 85 -6.94 0.88 -5.10
N ASP A 86 -6.52 1.72 -6.03
CA ASP A 86 -7.45 2.39 -6.95
C ASP A 86 -7.88 1.43 -8.05
N LEU A 87 -9.08 0.90 -7.88
CA LEU A 87 -9.63 -0.11 -8.78
C LEU A 87 -10.56 0.48 -9.85
N GLY A 88 -10.83 1.78 -9.83
CA GLY A 88 -11.91 2.34 -10.65
C GLY A 88 -11.75 3.76 -11.17
N SER A 89 -10.69 4.48 -10.84
CA SER A 89 -10.48 5.80 -11.44
C SER A 89 -9.99 5.70 -12.88
N GLU A 90 -10.15 6.79 -13.64
CA GLU A 90 -9.66 6.87 -15.02
C GLU A 90 -8.15 6.69 -15.09
N GLU A 91 -7.45 7.33 -14.18
CA GLU A 91 -5.99 7.26 -14.08
C GLU A 91 -5.53 5.82 -13.82
N ALA A 92 -6.14 5.14 -12.86
CA ALA A 92 -5.79 3.75 -12.55
C ALA A 92 -6.04 2.81 -13.75
N MET A 93 -7.11 3.06 -14.51
CA MET A 93 -7.39 2.27 -15.71
C MET A 93 -6.39 2.52 -16.83
N LEU A 94 -5.93 3.75 -17.01
CA LEU A 94 -4.87 4.07 -17.97
C LEU A 94 -3.53 3.46 -17.56
N GLU A 95 -3.24 3.43 -16.28
CA GLU A 95 -2.01 2.87 -15.72
C GLU A 95 -1.92 1.34 -15.79
N ARG A 96 -2.99 0.64 -16.11
CA ARG A 96 -2.96 -0.81 -16.41
C ARG A 96 -2.18 -1.14 -17.67
N LYS A 97 -1.91 -0.16 -18.54
CA LYS A 97 -1.05 -0.33 -19.72
C LYS A 97 0.43 -0.25 -19.30
N PRO A 98 1.34 -0.91 -20.03
CA PRO A 98 2.77 -0.72 -19.84
C PRO A 98 3.15 0.76 -19.96
N GLY A 99 4.04 1.22 -19.12
CA GLY A 99 4.46 2.61 -19.06
C GLY A 99 5.73 2.81 -18.23
N PRO A 100 6.10 4.05 -17.92
CA PRO A 100 7.23 4.36 -17.06
C PRO A 100 7.15 3.63 -15.72
N ALA A 101 8.30 3.39 -15.08
CA ALA A 101 8.43 2.71 -13.78
C ALA A 101 7.88 1.26 -13.72
N GLN A 102 7.54 0.67 -14.85
CA GLN A 102 7.16 -0.75 -14.93
C GLN A 102 8.32 -1.65 -14.52
N HIS A 103 7.99 -2.82 -13.95
CA HIS A 103 8.98 -3.85 -13.72
C HIS A 103 9.68 -4.24 -15.05
N PRO A 104 11.01 -4.35 -15.10
CA PRO A 104 11.73 -4.67 -16.35
C PRO A 104 11.23 -5.93 -17.04
N THR A 105 10.94 -6.99 -16.28
CA THR A 105 10.40 -8.25 -16.81
C THR A 105 9.07 -8.04 -17.53
N PHE A 106 8.18 -7.25 -16.94
CA PHE A 106 6.89 -6.93 -17.56
C PHE A 106 7.06 -6.25 -18.91
N ARG A 107 7.98 -5.29 -19.02
CA ARG A 107 8.27 -4.60 -20.28
C ARG A 107 8.96 -5.49 -21.31
N SER A 108 9.94 -6.30 -20.88
CA SER A 108 10.77 -7.10 -21.77
C SER A 108 10.06 -8.32 -22.34
N HIS A 109 9.18 -8.94 -21.56
CA HIS A 109 8.45 -10.13 -21.99
C HIS A 109 7.05 -9.83 -22.53
N GLY A 110 6.72 -8.52 -22.62
CA GLY A 110 5.52 -8.06 -23.29
C GLY A 110 4.27 -8.77 -22.81
N ALA A 111 3.99 -8.69 -21.50
CA ALA A 111 2.74 -9.22 -21.00
C ALA A 111 1.64 -8.88 -21.98
N THR A 112 1.13 -9.89 -22.68
CA THR A 112 0.21 -9.67 -23.78
C THR A 112 -1.07 -9.05 -23.26
N ARG A 113 -1.78 -8.30 -24.11
CA ARG A 113 -3.04 -7.65 -23.72
C ARG A 113 -4.02 -8.61 -23.07
N ASP A 114 -3.93 -9.88 -23.41
CA ASP A 114 -4.88 -10.92 -23.05
C ASP A 114 -4.45 -11.74 -21.83
N ALA A 115 -3.17 -11.62 -21.40
CA ALA A 115 -2.63 -12.33 -20.24
C ALA A 115 -2.90 -11.55 -18.94
N VAL A 116 -4.15 -11.52 -18.48
CA VAL A 116 -4.58 -10.78 -17.29
C VAL A 116 -3.78 -11.20 -16.06
N MET A 117 -3.58 -12.50 -15.86
CA MET A 117 -2.85 -13.03 -14.71
C MET A 117 -1.38 -12.66 -14.69
N GLU A 118 -0.72 -12.71 -15.85
CA GLU A 118 0.68 -12.33 -15.97
C GLU A 118 0.89 -10.84 -15.63
N LYS A 119 -0.03 -9.99 -16.09
CA LYS A 119 -0.01 -8.55 -15.76
C LYS A 119 -0.22 -8.30 -14.28
N LEU A 120 -1.23 -8.92 -13.68
CA LEU A 120 -1.53 -8.79 -12.26
C LEU A 120 -0.32 -9.21 -11.45
N TYR A 121 0.15 -10.44 -11.64
CA TYR A 121 1.28 -10.97 -10.91
C TYR A 121 2.50 -10.03 -10.92
N LEU A 122 2.91 -9.55 -12.10
CA LEU A 122 4.11 -8.71 -12.22
C LEU A 122 3.91 -7.31 -11.66
N GLN A 123 2.71 -6.72 -11.79
CA GLN A 123 2.38 -5.41 -11.25
C GLN A 123 2.28 -5.46 -9.73
N GLU A 124 1.55 -6.41 -9.20
CA GLU A 124 1.32 -6.56 -7.78
C GLU A 124 2.58 -6.99 -7.05
N TRP A 125 3.37 -7.88 -7.64
CA TRP A 125 4.69 -8.21 -7.12
C TRP A 125 5.57 -6.97 -6.99
N HIS A 126 5.66 -6.12 -8.03
CA HIS A 126 6.55 -4.99 -8.04
C HIS A 126 6.04 -3.81 -7.21
N PHE A 127 4.81 -3.34 -7.50
CA PHE A 127 4.31 -2.10 -6.91
C PHE A 127 3.68 -2.30 -5.53
N TYR A 128 3.12 -3.47 -5.25
CA TYR A 128 2.43 -3.71 -3.99
C TYR A 128 3.31 -4.48 -3.02
N PHE A 129 3.66 -5.71 -3.35
CA PHE A 129 4.38 -6.58 -2.44
C PHE A 129 5.83 -6.13 -2.19
N GLN A 130 6.63 -5.95 -3.24
CA GLN A 130 8.06 -5.59 -3.11
C GLN A 130 8.25 -4.19 -2.54
N ASN A 131 7.44 -3.21 -2.91
CA ASN A 131 7.51 -1.89 -2.31
C ASN A 131 7.25 -1.95 -0.81
N THR A 132 6.17 -2.64 -0.38
CA THR A 132 5.84 -2.78 1.03
C THR A 132 6.96 -3.46 1.82
N CYS A 133 7.58 -4.52 1.26
CA CYS A 133 8.74 -5.16 1.86
C CYS A 133 9.92 -4.20 2.03
N ARG A 134 10.24 -3.40 0.99
CA ARG A 134 11.34 -2.41 1.07
C ARG A 134 11.06 -1.33 2.10
N TRP A 135 9.83 -0.83 2.19
CA TRP A 135 9.44 0.19 3.18
C TRP A 135 9.56 -0.32 4.61
N ARG A 136 9.22 -1.60 4.84
CA ARG A 136 9.47 -2.25 6.14
C ARG A 136 10.96 -2.24 6.52
N ASP A 137 11.82 -2.48 5.55
CA ASP A 137 13.26 -2.59 5.77
C ASP A 137 14.01 -1.26 5.62
N LEU A 138 13.30 -0.14 5.45
CA LEU A 138 13.86 1.20 5.32
C LEU A 138 14.84 1.50 6.47
N ARG A 139 16.00 2.09 6.16
CA ARG A 139 17.05 2.40 7.17
C ARG A 139 16.75 3.66 8.00
N LYS A 140 15.49 3.88 8.27
CA LYS A 140 14.93 4.92 9.18
C LYS A 140 13.85 4.27 10.04
N ILE A 141 13.53 4.91 11.17
CA ILE A 141 12.35 4.51 11.95
C ILE A 141 11.12 5.15 11.32
N THR A 142 10.09 4.36 11.09
CA THR A 142 8.87 4.78 10.40
C THR A 142 7.65 4.74 11.32
N ILE A 143 6.78 5.75 11.21
CA ILE A 143 5.54 5.87 11.99
C ILE A 143 4.40 6.12 11.03
N ALA A 144 3.38 5.27 11.03
CA ALA A 144 2.13 5.57 10.36
C ALA A 144 1.24 6.42 11.27
N GLN A 145 0.77 7.58 10.78
CA GLN A 145 -0.18 8.47 11.43
C GLN A 145 -1.55 8.28 10.77
N VAL A 146 -2.49 7.63 11.45
CA VAL A 146 -3.70 7.10 10.83
C VAL A 146 -4.96 7.74 11.40
N GLN A 147 -5.77 8.39 10.55
CA GLN A 147 -7.12 8.85 10.86
C GLN A 147 -8.14 8.25 9.92
N GLY A 148 -9.40 8.13 10.37
CA GLY A 148 -10.49 7.61 9.57
C GLY A 148 -10.22 6.19 9.07
N ASN A 149 -10.57 5.88 7.84
CA ASN A 149 -10.47 4.53 7.33
C ASN A 149 -9.08 4.22 6.73
N ALA A 150 -8.52 3.06 7.09
CA ALA A 150 -7.43 2.37 6.41
C ALA A 150 -7.97 1.02 5.92
N ILE A 151 -8.21 0.90 4.61
CA ILE A 151 -8.92 -0.23 4.02
C ILE A 151 -7.99 -1.00 3.09
N SER A 152 -7.98 -2.33 3.23
CA SER A 152 -7.26 -3.27 2.34
C SER A 152 -5.80 -2.85 2.13
N ALA A 153 -5.37 -2.45 0.94
CA ALA A 153 -4.00 -1.97 0.71
C ALA A 153 -3.62 -0.72 1.54
N GLY A 154 -4.57 -0.01 2.14
CA GLY A 154 -4.29 0.98 3.17
C GLY A 154 -3.61 0.37 4.40
N LEU A 155 -3.94 -0.88 4.74
CA LEU A 155 -3.28 -1.63 5.81
C LEU A 155 -1.82 -1.96 5.44
N MET A 156 -1.53 -2.28 4.19
CA MET A 156 -0.17 -2.57 3.74
C MET A 156 0.77 -1.39 4.01
N LEU A 157 0.31 -0.15 3.76
CA LEU A 157 1.09 1.05 4.02
C LEU A 157 1.42 1.22 5.51
N ILE A 158 0.44 0.97 6.39
CA ILE A 158 0.65 1.13 7.84
C ILE A 158 1.47 -0.02 8.44
N TRP A 159 1.33 -1.24 7.91
CA TRP A 159 2.08 -2.41 8.36
C TRP A 159 3.53 -2.43 7.87
N ALA A 160 3.85 -1.64 6.83
CA ALA A 160 5.22 -1.38 6.43
C ALA A 160 5.97 -0.47 7.41
N CYS A 161 5.23 0.29 8.25
CA CYS A 161 5.83 1.17 9.25
C CYS A 161 6.17 0.41 10.53
N ASP A 162 7.23 0.85 11.22
CA ASP A 162 7.66 0.24 12.50
C ASP A 162 6.65 0.46 13.62
N LEU A 163 5.92 1.57 13.58
CA LEU A 163 4.97 1.97 14.61
C LEU A 163 3.70 2.56 13.98
N ILE A 164 2.56 2.34 14.63
CA ILE A 164 1.27 2.89 14.19
C ILE A 164 0.70 3.77 15.29
N VAL A 165 0.42 5.02 14.98
CA VAL A 165 -0.29 5.98 15.84
C VAL A 165 -1.63 6.27 15.19
N ALA A 166 -2.71 6.02 15.89
CA ALA A 166 -4.06 6.15 15.38
C ALA A 166 -4.85 7.27 16.06
N ALA A 167 -5.73 7.91 15.31
CA ALA A 167 -6.81 8.70 15.88
C ALA A 167 -7.87 7.79 16.49
N ASP A 168 -8.61 8.27 17.48
CA ASP A 168 -9.75 7.58 18.09
C ASP A 168 -10.86 7.22 17.11
N ASN A 169 -10.94 7.92 15.98
CA ASN A 169 -11.89 7.65 14.90
C ASN A 169 -11.35 6.71 13.82
N ALA A 170 -10.14 6.17 13.98
CA ALA A 170 -9.55 5.29 12.99
C ALA A 170 -10.26 3.94 12.92
N LYS A 171 -10.39 3.39 11.70
CA LYS A 171 -10.97 2.08 11.42
C LYS A 171 -10.09 1.32 10.43
N PHE A 172 -9.89 0.05 10.72
CA PHE A 172 -9.02 -0.85 9.97
C PHE A 172 -9.82 -2.02 9.44
N SER A 173 -9.80 -2.27 8.14
CA SER A 173 -10.52 -3.41 7.55
C SER A 173 -9.83 -3.93 6.30
N ASP A 174 -9.93 -5.24 6.08
CA ASP A 174 -9.62 -5.82 4.78
C ASP A 174 -10.87 -6.49 4.21
N VAL A 175 -11.35 -5.94 3.11
CA VAL A 175 -12.57 -6.39 2.44
C VAL A 175 -12.28 -7.17 1.15
N VAL A 176 -11.02 -7.48 0.87
CA VAL A 176 -10.60 -8.17 -0.36
C VAL A 176 -11.25 -9.53 -0.48
N ALA A 177 -11.27 -10.32 0.60
CA ALA A 177 -11.87 -11.66 0.59
C ALA A 177 -13.38 -11.64 0.30
N VAL A 178 -14.11 -10.74 0.97
CA VAL A 178 -15.57 -10.68 0.84
C VAL A 178 -16.06 -9.95 -0.42
N ARG A 179 -15.20 -9.14 -1.03
CA ARG A 179 -15.58 -8.37 -2.24
C ARG A 179 -15.01 -8.93 -3.52
N LEU A 180 -13.79 -9.45 -3.48
CA LEU A 180 -13.01 -9.84 -4.64
C LEU A 180 -12.66 -11.33 -4.68
N GLY A 181 -12.82 -12.05 -3.57
CA GLY A 181 -12.59 -13.50 -3.49
C GLY A 181 -11.13 -13.94 -3.34
N MET A 182 -10.18 -12.98 -3.15
CA MET A 182 -8.80 -13.27 -2.77
C MET A 182 -8.69 -13.39 -1.25
N PRO A 183 -7.66 -14.03 -0.69
CA PRO A 183 -7.57 -14.30 0.75
C PRO A 183 -7.41 -13.04 1.63
N GLY A 184 -7.00 -11.93 1.07
CA GLY A 184 -6.68 -10.65 1.70
C GLY A 184 -5.72 -9.88 0.80
N VAL A 185 -5.10 -8.82 1.30
CA VAL A 185 -4.14 -8.03 0.52
C VAL A 185 -2.82 -8.78 0.28
N GLU A 186 -2.03 -8.30 -0.66
CA GLU A 186 -0.78 -8.91 -1.14
C GLU A 186 0.28 -9.03 -0.04
N TYR A 187 0.37 -8.05 0.85
CA TYR A 187 1.22 -8.08 2.05
C TYR A 187 0.41 -8.60 3.25
N TYR A 188 0.30 -9.91 3.37
CA TYR A 188 -0.63 -10.61 4.25
C TYR A 188 -0.12 -10.69 5.70
N ALA A 189 -0.01 -9.56 6.39
CA ALA A 189 0.48 -9.51 7.77
C ALA A 189 -0.59 -9.79 8.85
N HIS A 190 -1.84 -9.99 8.47
CA HIS A 190 -3.00 -10.14 9.38
C HIS A 190 -2.77 -11.06 10.59
N PRO A 191 -2.23 -12.30 10.44
CA PRO A 191 -2.05 -13.17 11.61
C PRO A 191 -1.01 -12.65 12.61
N TRP A 192 -0.08 -11.81 12.14
CA TRP A 192 0.98 -11.22 12.95
C TRP A 192 0.46 -9.99 13.70
N GLU A 193 -0.41 -9.21 13.06
CA GLU A 193 -0.99 -7.99 13.61
C GLU A 193 -2.13 -8.25 14.62
N PHE A 194 -2.98 -9.25 14.34
CA PHE A 194 -4.20 -9.49 15.15
C PHE A 194 -4.24 -10.87 15.82
N GLY A 195 -3.28 -11.73 15.53
CA GLY A 195 -3.36 -13.14 15.83
C GLY A 195 -4.31 -13.93 14.88
N PRO A 196 -4.12 -15.25 14.77
CA PRO A 196 -4.73 -16.03 13.69
C PRO A 196 -6.27 -16.14 13.74
N ARG A 197 -6.90 -16.03 14.92
CA ARG A 197 -8.37 -16.10 15.04
C ARG A 197 -9.02 -14.81 14.60
N LYS A 198 -8.50 -13.67 15.07
CA LYS A 198 -9.05 -12.36 14.68
C LYS A 198 -8.80 -12.08 13.21
N ALA A 199 -7.64 -12.48 12.65
CA ALA A 199 -7.38 -12.40 11.22
C ALA A 199 -8.44 -13.14 10.40
N LYS A 200 -8.77 -14.40 10.77
CA LYS A 200 -9.83 -15.15 10.09
C LYS A 200 -11.22 -14.51 10.24
N GLU A 201 -11.55 -14.01 11.42
CA GLU A 201 -12.83 -13.32 11.66
C GLU A 201 -12.96 -12.14 10.71
N LEU A 202 -12.01 -11.20 10.70
CA LEU A 202 -12.05 -10.00 9.87
C LEU A 202 -12.08 -10.32 8.37
N LEU A 203 -11.24 -11.25 7.92
CA LEU A 203 -11.17 -11.61 6.50
C LEU A 203 -12.41 -12.35 6.00
N LEU A 204 -13.04 -13.16 6.85
CA LEU A 204 -14.24 -13.91 6.47
C LEU A 204 -15.52 -13.08 6.59
N THR A 205 -15.57 -12.09 7.48
CA THR A 205 -16.76 -11.25 7.67
C THR A 205 -16.68 -9.94 6.90
N GLY A 206 -15.46 -9.40 6.67
CA GLY A 206 -15.24 -8.05 6.15
C GLY A 206 -15.52 -6.96 7.19
N ASP A 207 -15.56 -7.32 8.45
CA ASP A 207 -15.74 -6.36 9.55
C ASP A 207 -14.50 -5.46 9.70
N SER A 208 -14.64 -4.40 10.50
CA SER A 208 -13.55 -3.46 10.80
C SER A 208 -13.19 -3.51 12.29
N LEU A 209 -11.89 -3.32 12.57
CA LEU A 209 -11.42 -2.96 13.91
C LEU A 209 -11.53 -1.46 14.11
N ASP A 210 -11.93 -1.00 15.28
CA ASP A 210 -11.72 0.37 15.71
C ASP A 210 -10.31 0.56 16.31
N ALA A 211 -9.97 1.82 16.62
CA ALA A 211 -8.65 2.17 17.14
C ALA A 211 -8.35 1.50 18.50
N ASP A 212 -9.34 1.41 19.38
CA ASP A 212 -9.18 0.85 20.72
C ASP A 212 -8.97 -0.67 20.66
N GLU A 213 -9.73 -1.37 19.82
CA GLU A 213 -9.52 -2.81 19.62
C GLU A 213 -8.17 -3.08 18.97
N ALA A 214 -7.77 -2.31 17.96
CA ALA A 214 -6.47 -2.42 17.31
C ALA A 214 -5.30 -2.16 18.30
N TYR A 215 -5.46 -1.20 19.20
CA TYR A 215 -4.50 -0.95 20.28
C TYR A 215 -4.43 -2.13 21.26
N ARG A 216 -5.58 -2.66 21.68
CA ARG A 216 -5.65 -3.81 22.59
C ARG A 216 -5.04 -5.08 22.00
N LEU A 217 -5.12 -5.26 20.68
CA LEU A 217 -4.51 -6.39 19.97
C LEU A 217 -3.00 -6.20 19.73
N GLY A 218 -2.48 -4.98 19.92
CA GLY A 218 -1.06 -4.67 19.74
C GLY A 218 -0.66 -4.18 18.35
N MET A 219 -1.59 -4.09 17.41
CA MET A 219 -1.34 -3.51 16.08
C MET A 219 -1.04 -2.00 16.17
N VAL A 220 -1.80 -1.26 16.97
CA VAL A 220 -1.62 0.17 17.19
C VAL A 220 -0.80 0.46 18.43
N SER A 221 0.23 1.29 18.30
CA SER A 221 1.14 1.65 19.39
C SER A 221 0.58 2.72 20.33
N LYS A 222 -0.21 3.66 19.78
CA LYS A 222 -0.83 4.79 20.49
C LYS A 222 -2.16 5.17 19.84
N VAL A 223 -3.11 5.59 20.68
CA VAL A 223 -4.38 6.19 20.23
C VAL A 223 -4.50 7.58 20.86
N PHE A 224 -4.88 8.57 20.05
CA PHE A 224 -5.09 9.94 20.47
C PHE A 224 -6.40 10.49 19.89
N PRO A 225 -7.00 11.52 20.51
CA PRO A 225 -8.11 12.23 19.88
C PRO A 225 -7.73 12.73 18.49
N ALA A 226 -8.66 12.63 17.53
CA ALA A 226 -8.39 13.00 16.14
C ALA A 226 -7.85 14.44 16.00
N ALA A 227 -8.33 15.36 16.84
CA ALA A 227 -7.87 16.75 16.83
C ALA A 227 -6.42 16.94 17.32
N GLU A 228 -5.86 15.97 18.05
CA GLU A 228 -4.52 16.01 18.62
C GLU A 228 -3.53 15.10 17.87
N LEU A 229 -4.02 14.30 16.92
CA LEU A 229 -3.25 13.22 16.29
C LEU A 229 -1.92 13.71 15.72
N GLU A 230 -1.93 14.81 14.95
CA GLU A 230 -0.74 15.33 14.27
C GLU A 230 0.31 15.78 15.27
N ASP A 231 -0.08 16.60 16.26
CA ASP A 231 0.83 17.11 17.29
C ASP A 231 1.40 15.98 18.15
N LYS A 232 0.55 15.04 18.57
CA LYS A 232 0.96 13.91 19.39
C LYS A 232 1.85 12.91 18.65
N THR A 233 1.61 12.73 17.35
CA THR A 233 2.49 11.91 16.52
C THR A 233 3.87 12.58 16.38
N LEU A 234 3.90 13.89 16.16
CA LEU A 234 5.16 14.64 16.08
C LEU A 234 5.92 14.61 17.41
N GLU A 235 5.23 14.79 18.55
CA GLU A 235 5.83 14.65 19.88
C GLU A 235 6.45 13.26 20.07
N PHE A 236 5.73 12.21 19.64
CA PHE A 236 6.22 10.84 19.72
C PHE A 236 7.44 10.61 18.81
N ALA A 237 7.42 11.14 17.60
CA ALA A 237 8.53 11.07 16.66
C ALA A 237 9.78 11.78 17.19
N ARG A 238 9.64 12.95 17.83
CA ARG A 238 10.75 13.67 18.47
C ARG A 238 11.45 12.84 19.53
N ARG A 239 10.68 12.16 20.38
CA ARG A 239 11.23 11.27 21.42
C ARG A 239 12.06 10.13 20.84
N ILE A 240 11.70 9.64 19.66
CA ILE A 240 12.44 8.58 18.93
C ILE A 240 13.67 9.21 18.28
N ALA A 241 13.53 10.36 17.63
CA ALA A 241 14.61 11.06 16.96
C ALA A 241 15.75 11.52 17.92
N GLU A 242 15.50 11.60 19.22
CA GLU A 242 16.51 11.83 20.26
C GLU A 242 17.41 10.62 20.52
N ARG A 243 16.99 9.42 20.10
CA ARG A 243 17.81 8.21 20.32
C ARG A 243 19.01 8.22 19.39
N PRO A 244 20.17 7.67 19.81
CA PRO A 244 21.27 7.43 18.89
C PRO A 244 20.78 6.63 17.68
N THR A 245 21.03 7.12 16.47
CA THR A 245 20.50 6.55 15.23
C THR A 245 20.82 5.06 15.12
N MET A 246 22.07 4.68 15.40
CA MET A 246 22.50 3.28 15.33
C MET A 246 21.75 2.41 16.35
N ALA A 247 21.51 2.91 17.56
CA ALA A 247 20.75 2.16 18.56
C ALA A 247 19.29 1.92 18.12
N ALA A 248 18.64 2.94 17.54
CA ALA A 248 17.29 2.80 17.01
C ALA A 248 17.21 1.79 15.86
N LEU A 249 18.18 1.81 14.94
CA LEU A 249 18.25 0.84 13.84
C LEU A 249 18.53 -0.59 14.33
N LEU A 250 19.38 -0.77 15.33
CA LEU A 250 19.65 -2.09 15.91
C LEU A 250 18.40 -2.66 16.62
N VAL A 251 17.57 -1.82 17.23
CA VAL A 251 16.26 -2.25 17.78
C VAL A 251 15.35 -2.73 16.66
N LYS A 252 15.20 -1.93 15.58
CA LYS A 252 14.41 -2.33 14.40
C LYS A 252 14.89 -3.66 13.82
N ASP A 253 16.18 -3.77 13.54
CA ASP A 253 16.79 -4.99 12.98
C ASP A 253 16.54 -6.21 13.87
N SER A 254 16.71 -6.06 15.19
CA SER A 254 16.52 -7.17 16.13
C SER A 254 15.09 -7.66 16.18
N VAL A 255 14.12 -6.72 16.19
CA VAL A 255 12.68 -7.06 16.20
C VAL A 255 12.27 -7.68 14.88
N ASN A 256 12.69 -7.08 13.74
CA ASN A 256 12.39 -7.62 12.42
C ASN A 256 12.99 -9.03 12.24
N ALA A 257 14.26 -9.22 12.62
CA ALA A 257 14.91 -10.54 12.55
C ALA A 257 14.22 -11.59 13.41
N ALA A 258 13.69 -11.22 14.59
CA ALA A 258 12.94 -12.14 15.43
C ALA A 258 11.62 -12.56 14.75
N SER A 259 10.89 -11.60 14.15
CA SER A 259 9.67 -11.88 13.39
C SER A 259 9.96 -12.77 12.17
N ASP A 260 11.04 -12.50 11.44
CA ASP A 260 11.45 -13.27 10.27
C ASP A 260 11.86 -14.69 10.65
N ALA A 261 12.57 -14.86 11.76
CA ALA A 261 12.90 -16.18 12.31
C ALA A 261 11.67 -17.00 12.71
N MET A 262 10.57 -16.35 13.09
CA MET A 262 9.28 -16.99 13.34
C MET A 262 8.49 -17.26 12.05
N GLY A 263 9.03 -16.97 10.86
CA GLY A 263 8.44 -17.28 9.57
C GLY A 263 7.65 -16.15 8.92
N PHE A 264 7.77 -14.90 9.36
CA PHE A 264 7.01 -13.77 8.82
C PHE A 264 7.23 -13.59 7.32
N THR A 265 8.47 -13.45 6.87
CA THR A 265 8.80 -13.25 5.46
C THR A 265 8.34 -14.40 4.57
N GLU A 266 8.51 -15.65 5.03
CA GLU A 266 8.04 -16.83 4.28
C GLU A 266 6.51 -16.90 4.21
N ALA A 267 5.83 -16.56 5.30
CA ALA A 267 4.37 -16.48 5.31
C ALA A 267 3.84 -15.43 4.34
N LEU A 268 4.47 -14.25 4.27
CA LEU A 268 4.10 -13.19 3.31
C LEU A 268 4.26 -13.67 1.86
N ARG A 269 5.40 -14.27 1.51
CA ARG A 269 5.66 -14.80 0.17
C ARG A 269 4.67 -15.88 -0.22
N HIS A 270 4.39 -16.81 0.69
CA HIS A 270 3.39 -17.84 0.45
C HIS A 270 1.99 -17.23 0.22
N ALA A 271 1.59 -16.31 1.07
CA ALA A 271 0.28 -15.67 0.98
C ALA A 271 0.13 -14.84 -0.31
N PHE A 272 1.20 -14.19 -0.80
CA PHE A 272 1.20 -13.54 -2.10
C PHE A 272 0.84 -14.51 -3.22
N HIS A 273 1.45 -15.69 -3.28
CA HIS A 273 1.12 -16.68 -4.29
C HIS A 273 -0.32 -17.24 -4.15
N VAL A 274 -0.84 -17.33 -2.92
CA VAL A 274 -2.24 -17.72 -2.69
C VAL A 274 -3.18 -16.59 -3.16
N HIS A 275 -2.81 -15.33 -2.99
CA HIS A 275 -3.53 -14.19 -3.53
C HIS A 275 -3.63 -14.26 -5.06
N GLU A 276 -2.51 -14.52 -5.73
CA GLU A 276 -2.44 -14.69 -7.19
C GLU A 276 -3.24 -15.90 -7.69
N LEU A 277 -3.28 -16.98 -6.90
CA LEU A 277 -4.19 -18.11 -7.19
C LEU A 277 -5.66 -17.67 -7.14
N GLY A 278 -6.02 -16.76 -6.22
CA GLY A 278 -7.34 -16.13 -6.15
C GLY A 278 -7.67 -15.38 -7.44
N HIS A 279 -6.73 -14.59 -7.97
CA HIS A 279 -6.87 -13.90 -9.25
C HIS A 279 -7.04 -14.89 -10.41
N ALA A 280 -6.25 -15.97 -10.46
CA ALA A 280 -6.39 -17.01 -11.48
C ALA A 280 -7.76 -17.69 -11.42
N HIS A 281 -8.22 -18.03 -10.23
CA HIS A 281 -9.55 -18.58 -10.02
C HIS A 281 -10.66 -17.61 -10.48
N TRP A 282 -10.55 -16.34 -10.12
CA TRP A 282 -11.48 -15.31 -10.57
C TRP A 282 -11.51 -15.20 -12.09
N ALA A 283 -10.35 -15.08 -12.73
CA ALA A 283 -10.24 -14.96 -14.18
C ALA A 283 -10.88 -16.15 -14.90
N ALA A 284 -10.66 -17.37 -14.41
CA ALA A 284 -11.24 -18.60 -14.98
C ALA A 284 -12.79 -18.60 -14.96
N HIS A 285 -13.40 -17.96 -13.96
CA HIS A 285 -14.86 -17.92 -13.80
C HIS A 285 -15.51 -16.65 -14.33
N ASN A 286 -14.73 -15.62 -14.69
CA ASN A 286 -15.23 -14.30 -15.10
C ASN A 286 -14.66 -13.87 -16.47
N GLN A 287 -14.47 -14.78 -17.40
CA GLN A 287 -14.05 -14.48 -18.78
C GLN A 287 -12.72 -13.70 -18.85
N ASN A 288 -11.76 -14.05 -17.97
CA ASN A 288 -10.45 -13.42 -17.91
C ASN A 288 -10.48 -11.90 -17.58
N ARG A 289 -11.42 -11.47 -16.74
CA ARG A 289 -11.58 -10.06 -16.35
C ARG A 289 -10.99 -9.80 -14.97
N TYR A 290 -10.68 -8.54 -14.71
CA TYR A 290 -10.35 -8.08 -13.36
C TYR A 290 -11.54 -8.20 -12.42
N PRO A 291 -11.35 -8.40 -11.11
CA PRO A 291 -12.42 -8.51 -10.11
C PRO A 291 -13.39 -7.32 -10.07
N VAL A 292 -12.92 -6.14 -10.44
CA VAL A 292 -13.68 -4.90 -10.60
C VAL A 292 -13.75 -4.48 -12.07
N GLY A 293 -13.56 -5.44 -12.97
CA GLY A 293 -13.63 -5.18 -14.40
C GLY A 293 -15.03 -4.81 -14.88
N LEU A 294 -15.11 -4.33 -16.11
CA LEU A 294 -16.35 -3.98 -16.76
C LEU A 294 -17.32 -5.17 -16.76
N PRO A 295 -18.62 -4.96 -16.51
CA PRO A 295 -19.65 -5.95 -16.84
C PRO A 295 -19.50 -6.47 -18.29
N PRO A 296 -19.91 -7.69 -18.58
CA PRO A 296 -19.75 -8.30 -19.90
C PRO A 296 -20.26 -7.49 -21.08
N ASP A 297 -21.23 -6.68 -20.82
CA ASP A 297 -21.99 -5.84 -21.77
C ASP A 297 -21.50 -4.40 -21.87
N VAL A 298 -20.46 -4.01 -21.10
CA VAL A 298 -19.95 -2.65 -21.08
C VAL A 298 -18.59 -2.58 -21.78
N GLU A 299 -18.56 -1.96 -22.93
CA GLU A 299 -17.32 -1.70 -23.68
C GLU A 299 -16.53 -0.51 -23.13
N ASP A 300 -17.21 0.45 -22.54
CA ASP A 300 -16.63 1.67 -21.99
C ASP A 300 -16.63 1.64 -20.45
N TRP A 301 -15.45 1.50 -19.86
CA TRP A 301 -15.24 1.50 -18.41
C TRP A 301 -15.71 2.79 -17.71
N ARG A 302 -15.81 3.92 -18.43
CA ARG A 302 -16.30 5.19 -17.89
C ARG A 302 -17.77 5.14 -17.50
N THR A 303 -18.53 4.24 -18.10
CA THR A 303 -19.97 4.03 -17.83
C THR A 303 -20.22 2.86 -16.88
N ALA A 304 -19.19 2.07 -16.58
CA ALA A 304 -19.30 0.88 -15.73
C ALA A 304 -19.44 1.26 -14.25
N LYS A 305 -20.53 0.86 -13.64
CA LYS A 305 -20.60 0.81 -12.18
C LYS A 305 -19.77 -0.37 -11.68
N PRO A 306 -19.01 -0.24 -10.56
CA PRO A 306 -18.32 -1.36 -9.95
C PRO A 306 -19.30 -2.51 -9.76
N THR A 307 -18.94 -3.69 -10.27
CA THR A 307 -19.77 -4.88 -10.08
C THR A 307 -19.70 -5.24 -8.60
N ARG A 308 -20.71 -4.88 -7.83
CA ARG A 308 -20.89 -5.49 -6.51
C ARG A 308 -21.05 -6.98 -6.74
N VAL A 309 -20.25 -7.79 -6.08
CA VAL A 309 -20.54 -9.23 -5.98
C VAL A 309 -21.97 -9.30 -5.48
N ALA A 310 -22.87 -9.80 -6.33
CA ALA A 310 -24.26 -9.92 -5.96
C ALA A 310 -24.32 -10.74 -4.67
N ARG A 311 -24.89 -10.16 -3.60
CA ARG A 311 -25.31 -10.99 -2.48
C ARG A 311 -26.21 -12.06 -3.11
N ARG A 312 -25.79 -13.31 -3.08
CA ARG A 312 -26.72 -14.40 -3.32
C ARG A 312 -27.75 -14.28 -2.22
N ASP A 313 -28.94 -13.83 -2.59
CA ASP A 313 -30.09 -13.99 -1.72
C ASP A 313 -30.16 -15.47 -1.42
N THR A 314 -29.85 -15.82 -0.20
CA THR A 314 -30.11 -17.16 0.34
C THR A 314 -31.62 -17.35 0.38
N PRO A 315 -32.17 -18.46 -0.09
CA PRO A 315 -33.60 -18.73 -0.08
C PRO A 315 -34.15 -18.80 1.36
#